data_e4a21b414afcb25b723614e0f1c41ab0
#
_entry.id   e4a21b414afcb25b723614e0f1c41ab0
#
_cell.length_a   1.000
_cell.length_b   1.000
_cell.length_c   1.000
_cell.angle_alpha   90.00
_cell.angle_beta   90.00
_cell.angle_gamma   90.00
#
_symmetry.space_group_name_H-M   'P 1'
#
loop_
_entity.id
_entity.type
_entity.pdbx_description
1 polymer ?
#
loop_
_entity_poly.entity_id
_entity_poly.type
_entity_poly.pdbx_seq_one_letter_code
_entity_poly.pdbx_strand_id
1 'polypeptide(L)'
;MDRTELERIAREIRLRDLQAVFEAGAGHIGGEMSVIDILTALYFRVLKVWPDQPKHPDRDRFVLSKGHTACALYVTLAKRGFIPEEEISTFLQPHSRLNGHPNCNKVPGVETNTGPLGHGLPVAVGMAKAAKLAGAGYHTYVVTGDGEMQEGSNWEAIMAAAQFKLDNLTLVIDHNRFQQGAALSETNDLAPLRPKLEAFDWDVTEINGNDMSEIVPALEHRGSRPHCIVAHTNKGHGISFMQDRVDWHHKVPNKEQYEIALAELSEAL
;
A
#
# COMPACT_ATOMS: atom_id res chain seq x y z
N MET A 1 13.50 4.10 -13.96
CA MET A 1 13.13 5.40 -13.38
C MET A 1 14.14 5.74 -12.30
N ASP A 2 14.59 6.98 -12.24
CA ASP A 2 15.46 7.43 -11.16
C ASP A 2 14.63 7.92 -9.95
N ARG A 3 15.33 8.28 -8.87
CA ARG A 3 14.72 8.73 -7.62
C ARG A 3 13.86 9.97 -7.80
N THR A 4 14.37 10.99 -8.47
CA THR A 4 13.68 12.27 -8.65
C THR A 4 12.38 12.11 -9.42
N GLU A 5 12.38 11.23 -10.42
CA GLU A 5 11.18 10.95 -11.19
C GLU A 5 10.13 10.18 -10.37
N LEU A 6 10.54 9.23 -9.53
CA LEU A 6 9.64 8.54 -8.60
C LEU A 6 9.02 9.51 -7.60
N GLU A 7 9.81 10.40 -7.01
CA GLU A 7 9.33 11.43 -6.08
C GLU A 7 8.32 12.38 -6.75
N ARG A 8 8.57 12.77 -8.01
CA ARG A 8 7.63 13.56 -8.81
C ARG A 8 6.30 12.82 -9.04
N ILE A 9 6.37 11.55 -9.44
CA ILE A 9 5.16 10.73 -9.67
C ILE A 9 4.38 10.56 -8.36
N ALA A 10 5.05 10.30 -7.25
CA ALA A 10 4.40 10.16 -5.94
C ALA A 10 3.63 11.44 -5.55
N ARG A 11 4.19 12.61 -5.82
CA ARG A 11 3.50 13.90 -5.61
C ARG A 11 2.29 14.08 -6.51
N GLU A 12 2.40 13.74 -7.79
CA GLU A 12 1.26 13.78 -8.72
C GLU A 12 0.13 12.84 -8.28
N ILE A 13 0.47 11.66 -7.78
CA ILE A 13 -0.49 10.71 -7.22
C ILE A 13 -1.15 11.31 -5.96
N ARG A 14 -0.38 11.93 -5.04
CA ARG A 14 -0.93 12.61 -3.85
C ARG A 14 -1.91 13.72 -4.20
N LEU A 15 -1.55 14.55 -5.17
CA LEU A 15 -2.44 15.63 -5.63
C LEU A 15 -3.76 15.09 -6.18
N ARG A 16 -3.69 14.04 -7.00
CA ARG A 16 -4.88 13.45 -7.60
C ARG A 16 -5.72 12.68 -6.57
N ASP A 17 -5.09 12.02 -5.61
CA ASP A 17 -5.75 11.34 -4.50
C ASP A 17 -6.48 12.33 -3.58
N LEU A 18 -5.81 13.41 -3.16
CA LEU A 18 -6.41 14.51 -2.41
C LEU A 18 -7.66 15.06 -3.11
N GLN A 19 -7.55 15.31 -4.41
CA GLN A 19 -8.68 15.81 -5.21
C GLN A 19 -9.83 14.81 -5.24
N ALA A 20 -9.56 13.54 -5.51
CA ALA A 20 -10.57 12.50 -5.61
C ALA A 20 -11.32 12.30 -4.28
N VAL A 21 -10.61 12.26 -3.16
CA VAL A 21 -11.20 12.15 -1.82
C VAL A 21 -12.05 13.39 -1.48
N PHE A 22 -11.58 14.59 -1.83
CA PHE A 22 -12.32 15.83 -1.61
C PHE A 22 -13.61 15.86 -2.44
N GLU A 23 -13.55 15.52 -3.73
CA GLU A 23 -14.70 15.47 -4.64
C GLU A 23 -15.72 14.40 -4.23
N ALA A 24 -15.24 13.24 -3.76
CA ALA A 24 -16.09 12.15 -3.29
C ALA A 24 -16.76 12.43 -1.94
N GLY A 25 -16.21 13.35 -1.14
CA GLY A 25 -16.68 13.63 0.22
C GLY A 25 -16.46 12.47 1.21
N ALA A 26 -15.63 11.48 0.85
CA ALA A 26 -15.30 10.31 1.67
C ALA A 26 -13.96 9.71 1.24
N GLY A 27 -13.23 9.10 2.19
CA GLY A 27 -11.92 8.44 1.96
C GLY A 27 -11.16 8.24 3.26
N HIS A 28 -9.95 7.69 3.14
CA HIS A 28 -9.05 7.43 4.28
C HIS A 28 -7.71 8.15 4.07
N ILE A 29 -7.80 9.45 3.79
CA ILE A 29 -6.72 10.28 3.25
C ILE A 29 -5.39 10.17 4.04
N GLY A 30 -5.44 10.10 5.36
CA GLY A 30 -4.22 9.98 6.17
C GLY A 30 -3.44 8.70 5.88
N GLY A 31 -4.13 7.57 5.75
CA GLY A 31 -3.53 6.28 5.40
C GLY A 31 -3.22 6.13 3.91
N GLU A 32 -3.91 6.89 3.05
CA GLU A 32 -3.62 6.98 1.61
C GLU A 32 -2.30 7.73 1.41
N MET A 33 -2.14 8.89 2.03
CA MET A 33 -0.90 9.68 1.94
C MET A 33 0.33 8.93 2.47
N SER A 34 0.21 8.09 3.50
CA SER A 34 1.34 7.34 4.05
C SER A 34 1.88 6.29 3.07
N VAL A 35 1.02 5.66 2.26
CA VAL A 35 1.38 4.50 1.43
C VAL A 35 1.78 4.85 0.00
N ILE A 36 1.53 6.08 -0.47
CA ILE A 36 1.73 6.48 -1.88
C ILE A 36 3.17 6.30 -2.35
N ASP A 37 4.19 6.59 -1.54
CA ASP A 37 5.60 6.39 -1.93
C ASP A 37 5.90 4.91 -2.20
N ILE A 38 5.39 4.03 -1.33
CA ILE A 38 5.53 2.58 -1.47
C ILE A 38 4.81 2.09 -2.73
N LEU A 39 3.57 2.55 -2.98
CA LEU A 39 2.83 2.20 -4.20
C LEU A 39 3.54 2.71 -5.46
N THR A 40 4.07 3.92 -5.42
CA THR A 40 4.83 4.50 -6.53
C THR A 40 6.07 3.68 -6.83
N ALA A 41 6.89 3.36 -5.83
CA ALA A 41 8.09 2.54 -6.02
C ALA A 41 7.73 1.15 -6.58
N LEU A 42 6.66 0.52 -6.07
CA LEU A 42 6.17 -0.77 -6.57
C LEU A 42 5.79 -0.68 -8.05
N TYR A 43 4.86 0.18 -8.42
CA TYR A 43 4.28 0.17 -9.77
C TYR A 43 5.16 0.79 -10.85
N PHE A 44 6.08 1.69 -10.48
CA PHE A 44 6.90 2.41 -11.46
C PHE A 44 8.35 1.95 -11.50
N ARG A 45 8.80 1.12 -10.55
CA ARG A 45 10.18 0.65 -10.51
C ARG A 45 10.32 -0.87 -10.34
N VAL A 46 9.52 -1.50 -9.46
CA VAL A 46 9.79 -2.85 -8.97
C VAL A 46 8.94 -3.91 -9.66
N LEU A 47 7.62 -3.72 -9.73
CA LEU A 47 6.68 -4.72 -10.25
C LEU A 47 6.83 -4.95 -11.75
N LYS A 48 6.90 -6.22 -12.13
CA LYS A 48 6.75 -6.65 -13.52
C LYS A 48 5.26 -6.75 -13.84
N VAL A 49 4.70 -5.67 -14.37
CA VAL A 49 3.27 -5.58 -14.71
C VAL A 49 3.07 -4.88 -16.05
N TRP A 50 2.05 -5.30 -16.77
CA TRP A 50 1.70 -4.80 -18.11
C TRP A 50 0.26 -4.30 -18.12
N PRO A 51 0.02 -2.99 -18.19
CA PRO A 51 -1.34 -2.42 -18.20
C PRO A 51 -2.23 -2.91 -19.34
N ASP A 52 -1.66 -3.13 -20.51
CA ASP A 52 -2.32 -3.69 -21.70
C ASP A 52 -2.62 -5.20 -21.57
N GLN A 53 -1.97 -5.89 -20.64
CA GLN A 53 -2.16 -7.30 -20.34
C GLN A 53 -2.31 -7.53 -18.82
N PRO A 54 -3.36 -6.99 -18.19
CA PRO A 54 -3.49 -6.98 -16.73
C PRO A 54 -3.66 -8.37 -16.10
N LYS A 55 -3.86 -9.40 -16.93
CA LYS A 55 -3.95 -10.81 -16.51
C LYS A 55 -2.77 -11.65 -17.00
N HIS A 56 -1.68 -11.05 -17.46
CA HIS A 56 -0.50 -11.79 -17.92
C HIS A 56 -0.05 -12.79 -16.84
N PRO A 57 0.18 -14.09 -17.17
CA PRO A 57 0.47 -15.11 -16.15
C PRO A 57 1.76 -14.82 -15.38
N ASP A 58 2.77 -14.27 -16.02
CA ASP A 58 4.11 -14.03 -15.44
C ASP A 58 4.23 -12.67 -14.73
N ARG A 59 3.14 -11.88 -14.64
CA ARG A 59 3.17 -10.64 -13.89
C ARG A 59 3.42 -10.90 -12.42
N ASP A 60 4.08 -9.97 -11.74
CA ASP A 60 4.12 -9.97 -10.28
C ASP A 60 2.71 -9.75 -9.70
N ARG A 61 2.53 -10.15 -8.46
CA ARG A 61 1.26 -10.02 -7.73
C ARG A 61 1.40 -8.94 -6.67
N PHE A 62 0.40 -8.05 -6.61
CA PHE A 62 0.35 -7.02 -5.58
C PHE A 62 -0.99 -7.05 -4.85
N VAL A 63 -0.95 -7.12 -3.53
CA VAL A 63 -2.14 -7.09 -2.65
C VAL A 63 -2.07 -5.88 -1.73
N LEU A 64 -3.01 -4.95 -1.87
CA LEU A 64 -3.21 -3.89 -0.88
C LEU A 64 -4.15 -4.42 0.21
N SER A 65 -3.59 -5.01 1.28
CA SER A 65 -4.37 -5.61 2.37
C SER A 65 -5.11 -4.55 3.19
N LYS A 66 -4.49 -3.40 3.46
CA LYS A 66 -5.16 -2.21 3.98
C LYS A 66 -6.08 -1.57 2.93
N GLY A 67 -7.09 -2.33 2.50
CA GLY A 67 -7.95 -2.02 1.36
C GLY A 67 -8.76 -0.73 1.48
N HIS A 68 -8.88 -0.17 2.67
CA HIS A 68 -9.51 1.13 2.92
C HIS A 68 -8.75 2.30 2.27
N THR A 69 -7.46 2.13 1.92
CA THR A 69 -6.68 3.11 1.15
C THR A 69 -6.80 2.88 -0.37
N ALA A 70 -8.01 2.56 -0.82
CA ALA A 70 -8.30 2.18 -2.19
C ALA A 70 -8.07 3.31 -3.20
N CYS A 71 -8.34 4.56 -2.83
CA CYS A 71 -8.16 5.70 -3.74
C CYS A 71 -6.71 5.82 -4.17
N ALA A 72 -5.75 5.74 -3.25
CA ALA A 72 -4.32 5.77 -3.56
C ALA A 72 -3.93 4.67 -4.56
N LEU A 73 -4.48 3.45 -4.41
CA LEU A 73 -4.25 2.38 -5.38
C LEU A 73 -4.86 2.71 -6.73
N TYR A 74 -6.10 3.20 -6.79
CA TYR A 74 -6.76 3.52 -8.06
C TYR A 74 -6.04 4.64 -8.81
N VAL A 75 -5.62 5.69 -8.12
CA VAL A 75 -4.83 6.77 -8.73
C VAL A 75 -3.49 6.23 -9.25
N THR A 76 -2.84 5.35 -8.49
CA THR A 76 -1.60 4.69 -8.93
C THR A 76 -1.83 3.83 -10.17
N LEU A 77 -2.92 3.04 -10.22
CA LEU A 77 -3.30 2.21 -11.37
C LEU A 77 -3.64 3.06 -12.60
N ALA A 78 -4.34 4.18 -12.41
CA ALA A 78 -4.63 5.13 -13.48
C ALA A 78 -3.35 5.74 -14.04
N LYS A 79 -2.49 6.26 -13.17
CA LYS A 79 -1.18 6.84 -13.55
C LYS A 79 -0.27 5.82 -14.25
N ARG A 80 -0.40 4.53 -13.91
CA ARG A 80 0.33 3.43 -14.55
C ARG A 80 -0.30 2.99 -15.86
N GLY A 81 -1.54 3.37 -16.17
CA GLY A 81 -2.26 3.09 -17.41
C GLY A 81 -3.17 1.84 -17.37
N PHE A 82 -3.51 1.30 -16.19
CA PHE A 82 -4.45 0.18 -16.05
C PHE A 82 -5.90 0.59 -16.24
N ILE A 83 -6.23 1.83 -15.89
CA ILE A 83 -7.55 2.44 -16.05
C ILE A 83 -7.37 3.88 -16.56
N PRO A 84 -8.38 4.47 -17.22
CA PRO A 84 -8.33 5.88 -17.64
C PRO A 84 -8.21 6.84 -16.45
N GLU A 85 -7.39 7.90 -16.59
CA GLU A 85 -7.20 8.89 -15.50
C GLU A 85 -8.49 9.67 -15.18
N GLU A 86 -9.31 9.92 -16.19
CA GLU A 86 -10.61 10.60 -16.03
C GLU A 86 -11.59 9.81 -15.18
N GLU A 87 -11.44 8.50 -15.10
CA GLU A 87 -12.30 7.63 -14.29
C GLU A 87 -12.16 7.88 -12.78
N ILE A 88 -11.01 8.39 -12.34
CA ILE A 88 -10.77 8.70 -10.92
C ILE A 88 -11.82 9.67 -10.36
N SER A 89 -12.37 10.57 -11.18
CA SER A 89 -13.46 11.48 -10.77
C SER A 89 -14.75 10.76 -10.37
N THR A 90 -14.87 9.47 -10.69
CA THR A 90 -16.03 8.65 -10.32
C THR A 90 -15.85 7.89 -9.00
N PHE A 91 -14.72 8.09 -8.29
CA PHE A 91 -14.46 7.42 -7.01
C PHE A 91 -15.65 7.57 -6.05
N LEU A 92 -16.14 6.46 -5.50
CA LEU A 92 -17.31 6.35 -4.60
C LEU A 92 -18.65 6.88 -5.20
N GLN A 93 -18.70 7.22 -6.47
CA GLN A 93 -19.96 7.63 -7.08
C GLN A 93 -20.88 6.42 -7.36
N PRO A 94 -22.21 6.61 -7.38
CA PRO A 94 -23.14 5.57 -7.77
C PRO A 94 -22.76 4.93 -9.11
N HIS A 95 -22.80 3.61 -9.18
CA HIS A 95 -22.44 2.80 -10.37
C HIS A 95 -20.97 2.80 -10.77
N SER A 96 -20.09 3.54 -10.07
CA SER A 96 -18.64 3.45 -10.30
C SER A 96 -18.12 2.07 -9.93
N ARG A 97 -17.09 1.62 -10.64
CA ARG A 97 -16.32 0.44 -10.24
C ARG A 97 -15.24 0.75 -9.20
N LEU A 98 -14.95 2.03 -8.96
CA LEU A 98 -13.96 2.51 -7.98
C LEU A 98 -14.62 2.63 -6.60
N ASN A 99 -14.78 1.48 -5.95
CA ASN A 99 -15.40 1.40 -4.63
C ASN A 99 -14.43 1.79 -3.51
N GLY A 100 -14.93 1.97 -2.29
CA GLY A 100 -14.11 2.24 -1.10
C GLY A 100 -13.15 1.11 -0.69
N HIS A 101 -13.25 -0.07 -1.33
CA HIS A 101 -12.33 -1.17 -1.22
C HIS A 101 -12.08 -1.79 -2.60
N PRO A 102 -10.85 -2.26 -2.90
CA PRO A 102 -10.51 -2.81 -4.21
C PRO A 102 -11.32 -4.07 -4.56
N ASN A 103 -11.74 -4.16 -5.83
CA ASN A 103 -12.45 -5.32 -6.34
C ASN A 103 -11.81 -5.83 -7.65
N CYS A 104 -11.23 -7.01 -7.61
CA CYS A 104 -10.50 -7.61 -8.72
C CYS A 104 -11.38 -8.00 -9.92
N ASN A 105 -12.69 -8.13 -9.71
CA ASN A 105 -13.65 -8.40 -10.79
C ASN A 105 -14.06 -7.14 -11.55
N LYS A 106 -13.77 -5.96 -10.99
CA LYS A 106 -14.18 -4.67 -11.55
C LYS A 106 -13.02 -3.84 -12.08
N VAL A 107 -11.87 -3.86 -11.39
CA VAL A 107 -10.75 -2.95 -11.67
C VAL A 107 -9.53 -3.74 -12.16
N PRO A 108 -9.09 -3.53 -13.42
CA PRO A 108 -7.86 -4.12 -13.94
C PRO A 108 -6.66 -3.71 -13.09
N GLY A 109 -5.75 -4.66 -12.84
CA GLY A 109 -4.57 -4.44 -11.99
C GLY A 109 -4.79 -4.70 -10.50
N VAL A 110 -6.03 -4.92 -10.06
CA VAL A 110 -6.35 -5.39 -8.70
C VAL A 110 -6.32 -6.92 -8.67
N GLU A 111 -5.50 -7.50 -7.78
CA GLU A 111 -5.29 -8.96 -7.71
C GLU A 111 -6.38 -9.70 -6.93
N THR A 112 -6.87 -9.10 -5.85
CA THR A 112 -7.89 -9.70 -4.99
C THR A 112 -8.76 -8.64 -4.35
N ASN A 113 -9.95 -9.05 -3.92
CA ASN A 113 -10.82 -8.18 -3.12
C ASN A 113 -10.22 -8.03 -1.72
N THR A 114 -10.17 -6.80 -1.22
CA THR A 114 -9.74 -6.51 0.14
C THR A 114 -10.76 -5.62 0.85
N GLY A 115 -10.59 -5.45 2.15
CA GLY A 115 -11.54 -4.75 3.03
C GLY A 115 -11.53 -5.39 4.41
N PRO A 116 -11.76 -6.72 4.53
CA PRO A 116 -11.51 -7.43 5.78
C PRO A 116 -10.01 -7.40 6.09
N LEU A 117 -9.60 -6.70 7.15
CA LEU A 117 -8.22 -6.66 7.61
C LEU A 117 -7.74 -8.07 8.02
N GLY A 118 -6.44 -8.31 7.90
CA GLY A 118 -5.84 -9.60 8.20
C GLY A 118 -6.01 -10.68 7.13
N HIS A 119 -6.66 -10.40 5.99
CA HIS A 119 -6.91 -11.39 4.96
C HIS A 119 -5.98 -11.27 3.75
N GLY A 120 -5.45 -10.09 3.47
CA GLY A 120 -4.58 -9.90 2.30
C GLY A 120 -3.27 -10.67 2.38
N LEU A 121 -2.64 -10.72 3.54
CA LEU A 121 -1.39 -11.48 3.73
C LEU A 121 -1.60 -13.00 3.57
N PRO A 122 -2.60 -13.65 4.18
CA PRO A 122 -2.91 -15.07 3.90
C PRO A 122 -3.14 -15.37 2.41
N VAL A 123 -3.86 -14.50 1.71
CA VAL A 123 -4.07 -14.62 0.25
C VAL A 123 -2.75 -14.51 -0.50
N ALA A 124 -1.89 -13.55 -0.15
CA ALA A 124 -0.57 -13.36 -0.76
C ALA A 124 0.35 -14.58 -0.52
N VAL A 125 0.30 -15.19 0.67
CA VAL A 125 0.99 -16.47 0.96
C VAL A 125 0.52 -17.58 0.02
N GLY A 126 -0.79 -17.67 -0.21
CA GLY A 126 -1.35 -18.61 -1.18
C GLY A 126 -0.86 -18.38 -2.61
N MET A 127 -0.80 -17.11 -3.06
CA MET A 127 -0.28 -16.73 -4.37
C MET A 127 1.21 -17.09 -4.52
N ALA A 128 2.04 -16.74 -3.54
CA ALA A 128 3.47 -17.05 -3.55
C ALA A 128 3.72 -18.56 -3.53
N LYS A 129 2.94 -19.32 -2.75
CA LYS A 129 3.00 -20.78 -2.73
C LYS A 129 2.58 -21.39 -4.07
N ALA A 130 1.53 -20.86 -4.70
CA ALA A 130 1.08 -21.30 -6.02
C ALA A 130 2.17 -21.09 -7.09
N ALA A 131 2.89 -19.96 -7.06
CA ALA A 131 4.02 -19.72 -7.94
C ALA A 131 5.09 -20.81 -7.82
N LYS A 132 5.50 -21.13 -6.59
CA LYS A 132 6.49 -22.20 -6.35
C LYS A 132 6.04 -23.58 -6.82
N LEU A 133 4.76 -23.91 -6.60
CA LEU A 133 4.20 -25.18 -7.05
C LEU A 133 4.12 -25.29 -8.57
N ALA A 134 3.84 -24.18 -9.25
CA ALA A 134 3.75 -24.10 -10.70
C ALA A 134 5.12 -23.89 -11.39
N GLY A 135 6.20 -23.68 -10.64
CA GLY A 135 7.51 -23.29 -11.21
C GLY A 135 7.49 -21.91 -11.87
N ALA A 136 6.53 -21.04 -11.50
CA ALA A 136 6.41 -19.69 -12.04
C ALA A 136 7.40 -18.73 -11.35
N GLY A 137 7.91 -17.77 -12.12
CA GLY A 137 8.96 -16.85 -11.66
C GLY A 137 8.46 -15.52 -11.09
N TYR A 138 7.15 -15.34 -10.85
CA TYR A 138 6.62 -14.09 -10.32
C TYR A 138 6.84 -13.95 -8.81
N HIS A 139 6.99 -12.71 -8.38
CA HIS A 139 7.08 -12.33 -6.98
C HIS A 139 5.72 -11.81 -6.48
N THR A 140 5.44 -12.00 -5.22
CA THR A 140 4.21 -11.50 -4.57
C THR A 140 4.57 -10.44 -3.53
N TYR A 141 3.94 -9.29 -3.64
CA TYR A 141 4.05 -8.19 -2.68
C TYR A 141 2.71 -7.96 -2.01
N VAL A 142 2.74 -7.69 -0.72
CA VAL A 142 1.54 -7.32 0.03
C VAL A 142 1.85 -6.16 0.97
N VAL A 143 0.94 -5.18 1.01
CA VAL A 143 1.03 -4.04 1.94
C VAL A 143 -0.08 -4.16 2.97
N THR A 144 0.30 -4.22 4.24
CA THR A 144 -0.60 -4.17 5.41
C THR A 144 -0.45 -2.85 6.14
N GLY A 145 -1.43 -2.48 6.96
CA GLY A 145 -1.25 -1.47 7.99
C GLY A 145 -0.67 -2.10 9.27
N ASP A 146 -0.05 -1.27 10.11
CA ASP A 146 0.47 -1.70 11.41
C ASP A 146 -0.65 -2.11 12.38
N GLY A 147 -1.76 -1.36 12.44
CA GLY A 147 -2.95 -1.75 13.20
C GLY A 147 -3.58 -3.05 12.68
N GLU A 148 -3.51 -3.31 11.39
CA GLU A 148 -3.94 -4.56 10.77
C GLU A 148 -3.13 -5.76 11.25
N MET A 149 -1.88 -5.58 11.65
CA MET A 149 -1.05 -6.66 12.21
C MET A 149 -1.56 -7.21 13.55
N GLN A 150 -2.56 -6.57 14.16
CA GLN A 150 -3.26 -7.10 15.34
C GLN A 150 -4.17 -8.29 15.00
N GLU A 151 -4.52 -8.49 13.74
CA GLU A 151 -5.29 -9.64 13.30
C GLU A 151 -4.47 -10.94 13.36
N GLY A 152 -5.01 -11.97 14.05
CA GLY A 152 -4.32 -13.24 14.27
C GLY A 152 -3.95 -13.97 12.98
N SER A 153 -4.80 -13.88 11.95
CA SER A 153 -4.55 -14.49 10.64
C SER A 153 -3.27 -14.01 9.93
N ASN A 154 -2.80 -12.79 10.23
CA ASN A 154 -1.51 -12.32 9.75
C ASN A 154 -0.35 -13.14 10.34
N TRP A 155 -0.40 -13.46 11.64
CA TRP A 155 0.62 -14.27 12.31
C TRP A 155 0.59 -15.73 11.87
N GLU A 156 -0.58 -16.27 11.60
CA GLU A 156 -0.74 -17.60 10.97
C GLU A 156 -0.11 -17.62 9.57
N ALA A 157 -0.33 -16.57 8.78
CA ALA A 157 0.26 -16.42 7.45
C ALA A 157 1.79 -16.25 7.52
N ILE A 158 2.31 -15.48 8.48
CA ILE A 158 3.75 -15.30 8.71
C ILE A 158 4.41 -16.65 9.03
N MET A 159 3.83 -17.43 9.93
CA MET A 159 4.31 -18.77 10.26
C MET A 159 4.30 -19.70 9.03
N ALA A 160 3.21 -19.69 8.26
CA ALA A 160 3.08 -20.52 7.05
C ALA A 160 4.08 -20.13 5.96
N ALA A 161 4.32 -18.83 5.75
CA ALA A 161 5.27 -18.34 4.76
C ALA A 161 6.71 -18.82 5.05
N ALA A 162 7.12 -18.77 6.31
CA ALA A 162 8.42 -19.29 6.76
C ALA A 162 8.50 -20.82 6.56
N GLN A 163 7.48 -21.56 7.00
CA GLN A 163 7.41 -23.02 6.84
C GLN A 163 7.51 -23.44 5.35
N PHE A 164 6.90 -22.69 4.45
CA PHE A 164 6.93 -22.96 3.01
C PHE A 164 8.14 -22.35 2.30
N LYS A 165 9.02 -21.64 3.02
CA LYS A 165 10.22 -20.99 2.48
C LYS A 165 9.88 -20.09 1.27
N LEU A 166 8.93 -19.18 1.45
CA LEU A 166 8.43 -18.33 0.38
C LEU A 166 9.37 -17.13 0.15
N ASP A 167 10.54 -17.36 -0.42
CA ASP A 167 11.51 -16.33 -0.81
C ASP A 167 11.02 -15.41 -1.94
N ASN A 168 9.87 -15.75 -2.54
CA ASN A 168 9.14 -14.96 -3.52
C ASN A 168 7.96 -14.17 -2.92
N LEU A 169 7.99 -13.90 -1.61
CA LEU A 169 7.00 -13.09 -0.89
C LEU A 169 7.68 -11.93 -0.16
N THR A 170 7.18 -10.73 -0.38
CA THR A 170 7.56 -9.53 0.38
C THR A 170 6.32 -8.93 1.04
N LEU A 171 6.34 -8.85 2.36
CA LEU A 171 5.39 -8.10 3.18
C LEU A 171 5.94 -6.72 3.44
N VAL A 172 5.15 -5.68 3.20
CA VAL A 172 5.44 -4.32 3.64
C VAL A 172 4.42 -3.92 4.70
N ILE A 173 4.89 -3.56 5.87
CA ILE A 173 4.05 -3.02 6.95
C ILE A 173 4.15 -1.49 6.88
N ASP A 174 3.07 -0.82 6.49
CA ASP A 174 2.94 0.64 6.59
C ASP A 174 2.79 1.01 8.07
N HIS A 175 3.96 1.22 8.72
CA HIS A 175 4.06 1.50 10.15
C HIS A 175 3.91 2.99 10.42
N ASN A 176 2.67 3.49 10.26
CA ASN A 176 2.33 4.88 10.50
C ASN A 176 1.92 5.19 11.94
N ARG A 177 1.87 4.18 12.83
CA ARG A 177 1.66 4.25 14.29
C ARG A 177 0.24 4.63 14.73
N PHE A 178 -0.72 4.71 13.81
CA PHE A 178 -2.09 5.10 14.13
C PHE A 178 -3.11 4.15 13.52
N GLN A 179 -4.10 3.78 14.33
CA GLN A 179 -5.31 3.12 13.86
C GLN A 179 -6.52 3.99 14.14
N GLN A 180 -7.65 3.70 13.53
CA GLN A 180 -8.93 4.42 13.65
C GLN A 180 -8.95 5.67 14.55
N GLY A 181 -9.12 5.50 15.84
CA GLY A 181 -9.35 6.58 16.79
C GLY A 181 -8.22 6.85 17.79
N ALA A 182 -7.06 6.14 17.68
CA ALA A 182 -5.96 6.27 18.63
C ALA A 182 -4.60 5.89 18.05
N ALA A 183 -3.54 6.25 18.75
CA ALA A 183 -2.21 5.71 18.49
C ALA A 183 -2.15 4.22 18.88
N LEU A 184 -1.29 3.44 18.19
CA LEU A 184 -1.11 2.03 18.51
C LEU A 184 -0.65 1.82 19.95
N SER A 185 0.23 2.71 20.46
CA SER A 185 0.73 2.68 21.83
C SER A 185 -0.37 2.83 22.90
N GLU A 186 -1.53 3.36 22.52
CA GLU A 186 -2.69 3.53 23.41
C GLU A 186 -3.73 2.42 23.27
N THR A 187 -3.57 1.55 22.26
CA THR A 187 -4.54 0.48 21.97
C THR A 187 -3.93 -0.91 22.19
N ASN A 188 -3.25 -1.45 21.17
CA ASN A 188 -2.61 -2.75 21.23
C ASN A 188 -1.29 -2.69 20.45
N ASP A 189 -0.24 -2.21 21.10
CA ASP A 189 1.06 -2.03 20.48
C ASP A 189 1.77 -3.36 20.24
N LEU A 190 2.15 -3.58 19.01
CA LEU A 190 2.94 -4.75 18.59
C LEU A 190 4.44 -4.45 18.45
N ALA A 191 4.87 -3.23 18.76
CA ALA A 191 6.29 -2.90 18.73
C ALA A 191 7.08 -3.64 19.84
N PRO A 192 8.34 -4.01 19.64
CA PRO A 192 9.04 -3.96 18.36
C PRO A 192 8.62 -5.10 17.41
N LEU A 193 8.41 -4.79 16.14
CA LEU A 193 7.98 -5.79 15.14
C LEU A 193 9.13 -6.68 14.65
N ARG A 194 10.32 -6.10 14.42
CA ARG A 194 11.50 -6.82 13.88
C ARG A 194 11.80 -8.13 14.64
N PRO A 195 12.04 -8.15 15.96
CA PRO A 195 12.43 -9.38 16.64
C PRO A 195 11.32 -10.46 16.62
N LYS A 196 10.05 -10.04 16.53
CA LYS A 196 8.93 -10.96 16.41
C LYS A 196 8.93 -11.65 15.05
N LEU A 197 9.14 -10.90 13.96
CA LEU A 197 9.20 -11.42 12.60
C LEU A 197 10.45 -12.27 12.36
N GLU A 198 11.61 -11.84 12.87
CA GLU A 198 12.86 -12.62 12.84
C GLU A 198 12.72 -13.96 13.58
N ALA A 199 11.97 -13.99 14.71
CA ALA A 199 11.67 -15.22 15.43
C ALA A 199 10.81 -16.21 14.62
N PHE A 200 10.07 -15.74 13.61
CA PHE A 200 9.37 -16.56 12.63
C PHE A 200 10.22 -16.89 11.38
N ASP A 201 11.53 -16.65 11.43
CA ASP A 201 12.46 -16.93 10.32
C ASP A 201 12.21 -16.09 9.05
N TRP A 202 11.85 -14.82 9.22
CA TRP A 202 11.77 -13.84 8.15
C TRP A 202 13.03 -12.98 8.08
N ASP A 203 13.45 -12.59 6.88
CA ASP A 203 14.37 -11.47 6.70
C ASP A 203 13.62 -10.16 6.95
N VAL A 204 14.17 -9.26 7.78
CA VAL A 204 13.48 -8.02 8.14
C VAL A 204 14.36 -6.81 7.87
N THR A 205 13.80 -5.85 7.14
CA THR A 205 14.41 -4.54 6.90
C THR A 205 13.51 -3.46 7.48
N GLU A 206 14.08 -2.53 8.24
CA GLU A 206 13.38 -1.31 8.67
C GLU A 206 13.88 -0.13 7.88
N ILE A 207 12.95 0.70 7.39
CA ILE A 207 13.24 1.83 6.50
C ILE A 207 12.43 3.06 6.88
N ASN A 208 12.88 4.23 6.44
CA ASN A 208 12.01 5.39 6.28
C ASN A 208 11.09 5.12 5.07
N GLY A 209 9.80 4.85 5.34
CA GLY A 209 8.80 4.50 4.33
C GLY A 209 8.34 5.67 3.45
N ASN A 210 8.89 6.86 3.63
CA ASN A 210 8.68 8.04 2.78
C ASN A 210 9.98 8.52 2.09
N ASP A 211 11.06 7.72 2.12
CA ASP A 211 12.31 8.00 1.38
C ASP A 211 12.52 6.97 0.27
N MET A 212 12.43 7.41 -0.99
CA MET A 212 12.64 6.56 -2.17
C MET A 212 14.01 5.90 -2.20
N SER A 213 15.04 6.51 -1.57
CA SER A 213 16.40 5.93 -1.50
C SER A 213 16.48 4.71 -0.59
N GLU A 214 15.56 4.56 0.35
CA GLU A 214 15.44 3.40 1.22
C GLU A 214 14.38 2.41 0.73
N ILE A 215 13.24 2.92 0.22
CA ILE A 215 12.12 2.10 -0.27
C ILE A 215 12.54 1.20 -1.43
N VAL A 216 13.18 1.77 -2.45
CA VAL A 216 13.51 1.03 -3.69
C VAL A 216 14.47 -0.14 -3.41
N PRO A 217 15.61 0.05 -2.76
CA PRO A 217 16.51 -1.07 -2.45
C PRO A 217 15.85 -2.16 -1.57
N ALA A 218 15.02 -1.76 -0.60
CA ALA A 218 14.31 -2.71 0.24
C ALA A 218 13.31 -3.55 -0.56
N LEU A 219 12.55 -2.95 -1.48
CA LEU A 219 11.61 -3.67 -2.35
C LEU A 219 12.30 -4.53 -3.41
N GLU A 220 13.49 -4.15 -3.87
CA GLU A 220 14.31 -4.93 -4.81
C GLU A 220 15.10 -6.05 -4.13
N HIS A 221 15.14 -6.11 -2.79
CA HIS A 221 15.84 -7.17 -2.05
C HIS A 221 15.32 -8.56 -2.44
N ARG A 222 16.25 -9.50 -2.61
CA ARG A 222 15.96 -10.93 -2.84
C ARG A 222 16.88 -11.76 -1.94
N GLY A 223 16.27 -12.49 -1.05
CA GLY A 223 16.94 -13.40 -0.12
C GLY A 223 16.53 -14.85 -0.36
N SER A 224 16.76 -15.71 0.63
CA SER A 224 16.36 -17.12 0.65
C SER A 224 15.19 -17.41 1.56
N ARG A 225 14.66 -16.36 2.22
CA ARG A 225 13.56 -16.40 3.17
C ARG A 225 12.47 -15.40 2.74
N PRO A 226 11.23 -15.52 3.25
CA PRO A 226 10.25 -14.46 3.07
C PRO A 226 10.78 -13.16 3.68
N HIS A 227 10.51 -12.02 3.03
CA HIS A 227 11.03 -10.73 3.41
C HIS A 227 9.94 -9.83 3.97
N CYS A 228 10.20 -9.18 5.10
CA CYS A 228 9.35 -8.14 5.66
C CYS A 228 10.06 -6.79 5.69
N ILE A 229 9.39 -5.78 5.19
CA ILE A 229 9.80 -4.38 5.26
C ILE A 229 8.91 -3.68 6.29
N VAL A 230 9.47 -3.26 7.41
CA VAL A 230 8.80 -2.36 8.35
C VAL A 230 9.08 -0.93 7.88
N ALA A 231 8.12 -0.36 7.18
CA ALA A 231 8.23 0.97 6.61
C ALA A 231 7.69 2.02 7.60
N HIS A 232 8.58 2.72 8.28
CA HIS A 232 8.22 3.83 9.16
C HIS A 232 7.75 5.00 8.31
N THR A 233 6.44 5.19 8.23
CA THR A 233 5.78 6.24 7.44
C THR A 233 5.17 7.30 8.35
N ASN A 234 4.84 8.44 7.77
CA ASN A 234 4.05 9.46 8.43
C ASN A 234 2.61 9.43 7.92
N LYS A 235 1.64 9.21 8.82
CA LYS A 235 0.23 9.33 8.47
C LYS A 235 -0.05 10.74 7.97
N GLY A 236 -0.71 10.90 6.81
CA GLY A 236 -0.96 12.21 6.22
C GLY A 236 0.28 12.88 5.63
N HIS A 237 1.29 12.10 5.21
CA HIS A 237 2.57 12.58 4.67
C HIS A 237 2.40 13.61 3.55
N GLY A 238 3.15 14.72 3.65
CA GLY A 238 3.14 15.81 2.67
C GLY A 238 2.11 16.92 2.95
N ILE A 239 1.26 16.77 3.99
CA ILE A 239 0.26 17.77 4.35
C ILE A 239 0.41 18.13 5.84
N SER A 240 0.87 19.34 6.13
CA SER A 240 1.33 19.78 7.45
C SER A 240 0.31 19.56 8.58
N PHE A 241 -0.96 19.89 8.34
CA PHE A 241 -2.01 19.77 9.34
C PHE A 241 -2.61 18.36 9.47
N MET A 242 -2.27 17.44 8.56
CA MET A 242 -2.68 16.02 8.60
C MET A 242 -1.63 15.13 9.23
N GLN A 243 -0.36 15.51 9.12
CA GLN A 243 0.77 14.64 9.44
C GLN A 243 0.76 14.22 10.90
N ASP A 244 0.83 12.89 11.12
CA ASP A 244 0.84 12.24 12.43
C ASP A 244 -0.36 12.59 13.34
N ARG A 245 -1.53 12.79 12.72
CA ARG A 245 -2.77 13.11 13.42
C ARG A 245 -3.79 11.99 13.29
N VAL A 246 -4.31 11.52 14.43
CA VAL A 246 -5.35 10.47 14.51
C VAL A 246 -6.61 10.88 13.75
N ASP A 247 -7.03 12.13 13.87
CA ASP A 247 -8.28 12.67 13.28
C ASP A 247 -8.41 12.44 11.77
N TRP A 248 -7.29 12.26 11.08
CA TRP A 248 -7.22 12.07 9.63
C TRP A 248 -7.29 10.61 9.17
N HIS A 249 -7.73 9.71 10.04
CA HIS A 249 -7.94 8.31 9.60
C HIS A 249 -9.11 8.20 8.62
N HIS A 250 -10.27 8.73 8.98
CA HIS A 250 -11.49 8.72 8.15
C HIS A 250 -12.12 10.11 8.16
N LYS A 251 -11.48 11.04 7.50
CA LYS A 251 -11.89 12.44 7.44
C LYS A 251 -11.60 13.01 6.06
N VAL A 252 -12.45 13.92 5.60
CA VAL A 252 -12.27 14.65 4.36
C VAL A 252 -11.93 16.11 4.71
N PRO A 253 -10.97 16.74 4.05
CA PRO A 253 -10.68 18.15 4.25
C PRO A 253 -11.88 19.02 3.85
N ASN A 254 -12.13 20.09 4.61
CA ASN A 254 -13.03 21.14 4.14
C ASN A 254 -12.35 21.95 3.03
N LYS A 255 -13.05 22.90 2.42
CA LYS A 255 -12.55 23.68 1.27
C LYS A 255 -11.25 24.42 1.60
N GLU A 256 -11.16 25.10 2.74
CA GLU A 256 -9.96 25.82 3.17
C GLU A 256 -8.78 24.88 3.39
N GLN A 257 -9.00 23.76 4.07
CA GLN A 257 -7.99 22.71 4.26
C GLN A 257 -7.54 22.07 2.93
N TYR A 258 -8.47 21.88 1.99
CA TYR A 258 -8.15 21.39 0.66
C TYR A 258 -7.23 22.36 -0.09
N GLU A 259 -7.54 23.66 -0.07
CA GLU A 259 -6.73 24.69 -0.72
C GLU A 259 -5.31 24.77 -0.14
N ILE A 260 -5.18 24.66 1.20
CA ILE A 260 -3.86 24.60 1.88
C ILE A 260 -3.10 23.34 1.46
N ALA A 261 -3.73 22.16 1.54
CA ALA A 261 -3.08 20.90 1.15
C ALA A 261 -2.64 20.89 -0.32
N LEU A 262 -3.49 21.46 -1.20
CA LEU A 262 -3.17 21.59 -2.64
C LEU A 262 -1.94 22.49 -2.84
N ALA A 263 -1.84 23.62 -2.12
CA ALA A 263 -0.68 24.50 -2.20
C ALA A 263 0.59 23.80 -1.72
N GLU A 264 0.56 23.16 -0.53
CA GLU A 264 1.71 22.45 0.04
C GLU A 264 2.25 21.35 -0.89
N LEU A 265 1.36 20.54 -1.46
CA LEU A 265 1.74 19.48 -2.39
C LEU A 265 2.23 20.02 -3.75
N SER A 266 1.75 21.20 -4.18
CA SER A 266 2.15 21.82 -5.45
C SER A 266 3.50 22.55 -5.35
N GLU A 267 3.80 23.22 -4.22
CA GLU A 267 5.08 23.92 -4.01
C GLU A 267 6.28 22.97 -3.97
N ALA A 268 6.06 21.72 -3.66
CA ALA A 268 7.07 20.68 -3.66
C ALA A 268 7.38 20.12 -5.06
N LEU A 269 6.66 20.53 -6.12
CA LEU A 269 6.92 20.19 -7.53
C LEU A 269 8.02 21.10 -8.12
#